data_1ba879aba95ce9f73788ab3f5ba89347
#
_entry.id   1ba879aba95ce9f73788ab3f5ba89347
#
_cell.length_a   1.000
_cell.length_b   1.000
_cell.length_c   1.000
_cell.angle_alpha   90.00
_cell.angle_beta   90.00
_cell.angle_gamma   90.00
#
_symmetry.space_group_name_H-M   'P 1'
#
loop_
_entity.id
_entity.type
_entity.pdbx_description
1 polymer ?
#
loop_
_entity_poly.entity_id
_entity_poly.type
_entity_poly.pdbx_seq_one_letter_code
_entity_poly.pdbx_strand_id
1 'polypeptide(L)'
;NWKDAVVENVTINGKRFPRPGYVRILGVPCIGGTVTASAESCGAQEPLTFCWEASEDNKNWTRCGGGETIAVPDGAAYLRASAANPAGDRESSRSYRVLPAPAQGAAPRLYCRGMLNAPELERGSEPVTRLEAAQMLLPLADDQLPAPELTDTAEEAARRAAANRFFPLEKGCFAPRRTISRQEMATVAMQACGVNYRNASSTMPVCTDVDRVANNYGTNAARALYFGFMQLEADGRFDPERPVSRKEAVEILDRVADFAGL
;
A
#
# COMPACT_ATOMS: atom_id res chain seq x y z
N ASN A 1 -5.99 -4.92 -32.83
CA ASN A 1 -5.11 -4.07 -32.00
C ASN A 1 -5.96 -3.36 -30.97
N TRP A 2 -5.90 -3.80 -29.73
CA TRP A 2 -6.71 -3.25 -28.63
C TRP A 2 -6.29 -1.84 -28.21
N LYS A 3 -5.16 -1.35 -28.70
CA LYS A 3 -4.60 -0.04 -28.34
C LYS A 3 -5.38 1.14 -28.94
N ASP A 4 -6.19 0.90 -29.96
CA ASP A 4 -6.92 1.95 -30.68
C ASP A 4 -8.44 1.83 -30.52
N ALA A 5 -8.91 0.94 -29.63
CA ALA A 5 -10.34 0.80 -29.37
C ALA A 5 -10.79 1.90 -28.40
N VAL A 6 -11.57 2.84 -28.91
CA VAL A 6 -12.29 3.82 -28.08
C VAL A 6 -13.52 3.11 -27.53
N VAL A 7 -13.55 2.92 -26.22
CA VAL A 7 -14.71 2.33 -25.53
C VAL A 7 -15.61 3.48 -25.06
N GLU A 8 -16.70 3.70 -25.75
CA GLU A 8 -17.69 4.70 -25.38
C GLU A 8 -18.95 4.02 -24.79
N ASN A 9 -19.44 4.58 -23.67
CA ASN A 9 -20.73 4.21 -23.08
C ASN A 9 -20.93 2.73 -22.69
N VAL A 10 -19.88 2.04 -22.28
CA VAL A 10 -19.99 0.67 -21.75
C VAL A 10 -20.39 0.71 -20.28
N THR A 11 -21.38 -0.10 -19.93
CA THR A 11 -21.81 -0.30 -18.53
C THR A 11 -21.37 -1.70 -18.07
N ILE A 12 -20.58 -1.77 -17.02
CA ILE A 12 -20.17 -3.02 -16.37
C ILE A 12 -20.64 -2.97 -14.91
N ASN A 13 -21.40 -3.96 -14.48
CA ASN A 13 -21.97 -4.01 -13.13
C ASN A 13 -22.70 -2.73 -12.70
N GLY A 14 -23.47 -2.13 -13.64
CA GLY A 14 -24.22 -0.90 -13.39
C GLY A 14 -23.39 0.39 -13.37
N LYS A 15 -22.09 0.33 -13.60
CA LYS A 15 -21.18 1.49 -13.68
C LYS A 15 -20.88 1.81 -15.15
N ARG A 16 -21.02 3.08 -15.51
CA ARG A 16 -20.72 3.58 -16.86
C ARG A 16 -19.21 3.78 -17.04
N PHE A 17 -18.70 3.54 -18.25
CA PHE A 17 -17.31 3.79 -18.67
C PHE A 17 -17.31 4.68 -19.93
N PRO A 18 -16.29 5.55 -20.14
CA PRO A 18 -15.13 5.77 -19.27
C PRO A 18 -15.47 6.51 -17.98
N ARG A 19 -14.74 6.25 -16.91
CA ARG A 19 -14.89 6.90 -15.61
C ARG A 19 -13.52 7.13 -14.96
N PRO A 20 -13.40 8.04 -13.97
CA PRO A 20 -12.19 8.14 -13.18
C PRO A 20 -11.86 6.79 -12.55
N GLY A 21 -10.58 6.40 -12.61
CA GLY A 21 -10.04 5.26 -11.88
C GLY A 21 -9.60 5.65 -10.47
N TYR A 22 -8.66 4.91 -9.92
CA TYR A 22 -8.16 5.19 -8.57
C TYR A 22 -7.57 6.59 -8.46
N VAL A 23 -8.04 7.35 -7.46
CA VAL A 23 -7.51 8.66 -7.11
C VAL A 23 -6.50 8.50 -5.99
N ARG A 24 -5.32 9.07 -6.15
CA ARG A 24 -4.20 9.03 -5.20
C ARG A 24 -3.75 10.43 -4.85
N ILE A 25 -3.19 10.58 -3.66
CA ILE A 25 -2.46 11.78 -3.25
C ILE A 25 -0.97 11.46 -3.32
N LEU A 26 -0.26 12.20 -4.17
CA LEU A 26 1.18 12.12 -4.33
C LEU A 26 1.87 13.15 -3.42
N GLY A 27 2.96 12.74 -2.79
CA GLY A 27 3.67 13.53 -1.80
C GLY A 27 3.30 13.16 -0.37
N VAL A 28 3.76 13.96 0.57
CA VAL A 28 3.47 13.80 2.00
C VAL A 28 2.57 14.95 2.44
N PRO A 29 1.30 14.71 2.76
CA PRO A 29 0.43 15.77 3.27
C PRO A 29 0.96 16.33 4.59
N CYS A 30 1.35 17.60 4.58
CA CYS A 30 1.83 18.31 5.77
C CYS A 30 1.39 19.77 5.71
N ILE A 31 1.14 20.36 6.87
CA ILE A 31 0.76 21.78 6.97
C ILE A 31 1.84 22.66 6.29
N GLY A 32 1.40 23.58 5.43
CA GLY A 32 2.27 24.44 4.64
C GLY A 32 2.98 23.77 3.48
N GLY A 33 2.80 22.45 3.30
CA GLY A 33 3.32 21.70 2.15
C GLY A 33 2.36 21.70 0.97
N THR A 34 2.82 21.10 -0.13
CA THR A 34 2.04 20.97 -1.37
C THR A 34 1.89 19.50 -1.72
N VAL A 35 0.70 19.09 -2.16
CA VAL A 35 0.40 17.74 -2.62
C VAL A 35 -0.30 17.76 -3.98
N THR A 36 -0.18 16.68 -4.73
CA THR A 36 -0.76 16.52 -6.06
C THR A 36 -1.72 15.33 -6.07
N ALA A 37 -2.90 15.51 -6.64
CA ALA A 37 -3.80 14.40 -6.93
C ALA A 37 -3.44 13.76 -8.28
N SER A 38 -3.51 12.45 -8.34
CA SER A 38 -3.38 11.68 -9.58
C SER A 38 -4.58 10.73 -9.68
N ALA A 39 -5.15 10.63 -10.87
CA ALA A 39 -6.20 9.67 -11.15
C ALA A 39 -5.92 8.99 -12.48
N GLU A 40 -6.08 7.67 -12.51
CA GLU A 40 -6.05 6.91 -13.75
C GLU A 40 -7.41 7.08 -14.47
N SER A 41 -7.38 7.30 -15.78
CA SER A 41 -8.59 7.29 -16.58
C SER A 41 -8.84 5.86 -17.08
N CYS A 42 -9.99 5.30 -16.77
CA CYS A 42 -10.44 4.04 -17.34
C CYS A 42 -11.22 4.31 -18.63
N GLY A 43 -10.54 4.37 -19.77
CA GLY A 43 -11.13 4.62 -21.09
C GLY A 43 -10.47 5.76 -21.84
N ALA A 44 -11.23 6.48 -22.70
CA ALA A 44 -10.71 7.61 -23.46
C ALA A 44 -10.21 8.72 -22.54
N GLN A 45 -9.16 9.42 -22.97
CA GLN A 45 -8.59 10.55 -22.24
C GLN A 45 -9.60 11.71 -22.20
N GLU A 46 -10.43 11.75 -21.20
CA GLU A 46 -11.27 12.91 -20.90
C GLU A 46 -10.58 13.78 -19.83
N PRO A 47 -10.71 15.10 -19.92
CA PRO A 47 -10.16 15.97 -18.88
C PRO A 47 -10.84 15.69 -17.56
N LEU A 48 -10.05 15.36 -16.54
CA LEU A 48 -10.53 15.18 -15.18
C LEU A 48 -10.49 16.52 -14.43
N THR A 49 -11.53 16.76 -13.64
CA THR A 49 -11.55 17.87 -12.68
C THR A 49 -11.33 17.33 -11.28
N PHE A 50 -10.39 17.94 -10.56
CA PHE A 50 -10.07 17.56 -9.19
C PHE A 50 -10.73 18.48 -8.17
N CYS A 51 -11.15 17.89 -7.06
CA CYS A 51 -11.68 18.59 -5.90
C CYS A 51 -11.01 18.03 -4.64
N TRP A 52 -10.63 18.94 -3.75
CA TRP A 52 -9.98 18.62 -2.50
C TRP A 52 -10.87 18.95 -1.32
N GLU A 53 -10.83 18.08 -0.32
CA GLU A 53 -11.56 18.24 0.92
C GLU A 53 -10.64 17.96 2.10
N ALA A 54 -10.74 18.79 3.13
CA ALA A 54 -10.02 18.66 4.39
C ALA A 54 -10.99 18.36 5.54
N SER A 55 -10.48 17.75 6.59
CA SER A 55 -11.25 17.41 7.78
C SER A 55 -10.35 17.45 9.02
N GLU A 56 -10.91 17.81 10.18
CA GLU A 56 -10.26 17.73 11.48
C GLU A 56 -10.49 16.36 12.16
N ASP A 57 -11.60 15.67 11.84
CA ASP A 57 -12.10 14.48 12.55
C ASP A 57 -12.27 13.24 11.68
N ASN A 58 -11.90 13.30 10.39
CA ASN A 58 -12.10 12.27 9.37
C ASN A 58 -13.58 11.88 9.14
N LYS A 59 -14.52 12.73 9.57
CA LYS A 59 -15.97 12.51 9.42
C LYS A 59 -16.63 13.67 8.70
N ASN A 60 -16.33 14.89 9.16
CA ASN A 60 -16.87 16.12 8.60
C ASN A 60 -15.88 16.71 7.60
N TRP A 61 -16.28 16.81 6.33
CA TRP A 61 -15.40 17.20 5.24
C TRP A 61 -15.79 18.54 4.66
N THR A 62 -14.83 19.44 4.51
CA THR A 62 -15.03 20.76 3.92
C THR A 62 -14.15 20.89 2.68
N ARG A 63 -14.74 21.39 1.58
CA ARG A 63 -14.00 21.67 0.36
C ARG A 63 -12.94 22.73 0.62
N CYS A 64 -11.69 22.43 0.26
CA CYS A 64 -10.54 23.31 0.48
C CYS A 64 -9.80 23.71 -0.81
N GLY A 65 -10.15 23.11 -1.96
CA GLY A 65 -9.47 23.46 -3.21
C GLY A 65 -9.98 22.73 -4.43
N GLY A 66 -9.35 23.03 -5.57
CA GLY A 66 -9.56 22.39 -6.87
C GLY A 66 -8.28 22.38 -7.68
N GLY A 67 -8.29 21.63 -8.81
CA GLY A 67 -7.09 21.42 -9.62
C GLY A 67 -6.23 20.27 -9.10
N GLU A 68 -5.20 19.91 -9.88
CA GLU A 68 -4.35 18.76 -9.56
C GLU A 68 -3.53 18.95 -8.30
N THR A 69 -3.11 20.17 -8.00
CA THR A 69 -2.18 20.47 -6.90
C THR A 69 -2.79 21.50 -5.96
N ILE A 70 -2.63 21.29 -4.64
CA ILE A 70 -3.00 22.28 -3.62
C ILE A 70 -1.90 22.45 -2.57
N ALA A 71 -1.90 23.61 -1.92
CA ALA A 71 -1.27 23.77 -0.62
C ALA A 71 -2.18 23.12 0.44
N VAL A 72 -1.59 22.35 1.34
CA VAL A 72 -2.34 21.72 2.45
C VAL A 72 -2.82 22.81 3.40
N PRO A 73 -4.13 22.91 3.67
CA PRO A 73 -4.67 24.00 4.49
C PRO A 73 -4.28 23.86 5.96
N ASP A 74 -4.12 24.98 6.63
CA ASP A 74 -3.91 25.02 8.07
C ASP A 74 -5.10 24.40 8.82
N GLY A 75 -4.81 23.71 9.92
CA GLY A 75 -5.82 23.04 10.75
C GLY A 75 -6.34 21.71 10.20
N ALA A 76 -5.96 21.32 8.99
CA ALA A 76 -6.35 19.99 8.48
C ALA A 76 -5.64 18.86 9.24
N ALA A 77 -6.41 17.89 9.77
CA ALA A 77 -5.88 16.66 10.31
C ALA A 77 -5.94 15.52 9.26
N TYR A 78 -6.87 15.65 8.30
CA TYR A 78 -7.08 14.71 7.20
C TYR A 78 -7.31 15.44 5.89
N LEU A 79 -6.90 14.81 4.79
CA LEU A 79 -7.05 15.29 3.42
C LEU A 79 -7.51 14.16 2.51
N ARG A 80 -8.39 14.47 1.57
CA ARG A 80 -8.75 13.59 0.46
C ARG A 80 -8.93 14.37 -0.83
N ALA A 81 -8.73 13.69 -1.94
CA ALA A 81 -8.99 14.22 -3.27
C ALA A 81 -10.08 13.42 -3.97
N SER A 82 -10.80 14.05 -4.87
CA SER A 82 -11.69 13.36 -5.80
C SER A 82 -11.44 13.85 -7.22
N ALA A 83 -11.64 12.96 -8.20
CA ALA A 83 -11.61 13.29 -9.61
C ALA A 83 -12.99 13.04 -10.22
N ALA A 84 -13.42 13.91 -11.12
CA ALA A 84 -14.67 13.77 -11.86
C ALA A 84 -14.42 13.97 -13.36
N ASN A 85 -15.10 13.17 -14.20
CA ASN A 85 -15.15 13.35 -15.63
C ASN A 85 -16.26 14.35 -16.04
N PRO A 86 -16.31 14.81 -17.30
CA PRO A 86 -17.38 15.69 -17.78
C PRO A 86 -18.78 15.11 -17.70
N ALA A 87 -18.91 13.79 -17.64
CA ALA A 87 -20.18 13.10 -17.49
C ALA A 87 -20.71 13.08 -16.04
N GLY A 88 -19.91 13.57 -15.07
CA GLY A 88 -20.29 13.64 -13.67
C GLY A 88 -19.94 12.39 -12.85
N ASP A 89 -19.32 11.36 -13.45
CA ASP A 89 -18.82 10.23 -12.69
C ASP A 89 -17.64 10.68 -11.82
N ARG A 90 -17.65 10.28 -10.55
CA ARG A 90 -16.65 10.71 -9.56
C ARG A 90 -16.06 9.51 -8.82
N GLU A 91 -14.76 9.58 -8.57
CA GLU A 91 -14.04 8.70 -7.66
C GLU A 91 -13.26 9.55 -6.64
N SER A 92 -13.07 8.99 -5.46
CA SER A 92 -12.36 9.67 -4.37
C SER A 92 -11.19 8.82 -3.90
N SER A 93 -10.12 9.49 -3.49
CA SER A 93 -9.03 8.85 -2.76
C SER A 93 -9.52 8.37 -1.38
N ARG A 94 -8.75 7.53 -0.74
CA ARG A 94 -8.84 7.33 0.70
C ARG A 94 -8.53 8.65 1.42
N SER A 95 -8.86 8.73 2.70
CA SER A 95 -8.39 9.83 3.54
C SER A 95 -6.93 9.61 3.94
N TYR A 96 -6.15 10.67 3.85
CA TYR A 96 -4.75 10.72 4.29
C TYR A 96 -4.66 11.56 5.55
N ARG A 97 -3.88 11.12 6.53
CA ARG A 97 -3.53 11.96 7.69
C ARG A 97 -2.60 13.09 7.23
N VAL A 98 -2.72 14.23 7.88
CA VAL A 98 -1.87 15.40 7.63
C VAL A 98 -0.85 15.54 8.75
N LEU A 99 0.41 15.75 8.39
CA LEU A 99 1.47 16.02 9.35
C LEU A 99 1.48 17.51 9.77
N PRO A 100 1.82 17.81 11.03
CA PRO A 100 1.89 19.19 11.50
C PRO A 100 3.07 19.98 10.90
N ALA A 101 4.07 19.30 10.34
CA ALA A 101 5.26 19.90 9.76
C ALA A 101 5.78 19.05 8.58
N PRO A 102 6.54 19.66 7.64
CA PRO A 102 7.16 18.95 6.54
C PRO A 102 8.04 17.79 6.99
N ALA A 103 7.85 16.63 6.35
CA ALA A 103 8.66 15.43 6.57
C ALA A 103 8.84 14.68 5.25
N GLN A 104 9.88 13.86 5.16
CA GLN A 104 10.21 13.09 3.96
C GLN A 104 10.53 11.63 4.31
N GLY A 105 10.40 10.75 3.33
CA GLY A 105 10.75 9.33 3.47
C GLY A 105 9.54 8.42 3.61
N ALA A 106 9.80 7.13 3.75
CA ALA A 106 8.78 6.08 3.77
C ALA A 106 7.88 6.16 5.02
N ALA A 107 8.44 6.40 6.19
CA ALA A 107 7.67 6.42 7.44
C ALA A 107 6.60 7.53 7.47
N PRO A 108 6.90 8.79 7.12
CA PRO A 108 5.89 9.83 6.95
C PRO A 108 4.79 9.47 5.94
N ARG A 109 5.15 8.89 4.78
CA ARG A 109 4.15 8.44 3.78
C ARG A 109 3.23 7.38 4.35
N LEU A 110 3.77 6.34 4.96
CA LEU A 110 2.96 5.28 5.58
C LEU A 110 2.10 5.78 6.74
N TYR A 111 2.58 6.75 7.51
CA TYR A 111 1.76 7.40 8.53
C TYR A 111 0.56 8.12 7.92
N CYS A 112 0.79 8.92 6.88
CA CYS A 112 -0.29 9.62 6.18
C CYS A 112 -1.32 8.65 5.57
N ARG A 113 -0.87 7.49 5.10
CA ARG A 113 -1.72 6.40 4.58
C ARG A 113 -2.42 5.56 5.66
N GLY A 114 -2.19 5.86 6.94
CA GLY A 114 -2.76 5.13 8.06
C GLY A 114 -2.10 3.78 8.36
N MET A 115 -0.96 3.48 7.74
CA MET A 115 -0.22 2.23 7.90
C MET A 115 0.74 2.26 9.10
N LEU A 116 1.07 3.44 9.63
CA LEU A 116 1.83 3.62 10.87
C LEU A 116 1.02 4.44 11.86
N ASN A 117 1.26 4.22 13.15
CA ASN A 117 0.62 5.00 14.22
C ASN A 117 1.36 6.29 14.54
N ALA A 118 2.66 6.35 14.27
CA ALA A 118 3.50 7.53 14.42
C ALA A 118 4.32 7.78 13.15
N PRO A 119 4.62 9.06 12.79
CA PRO A 119 5.38 9.38 11.60
C PRO A 119 6.88 9.07 11.74
N GLU A 120 7.34 8.82 12.96
CA GLU A 120 8.74 8.52 13.29
C GLU A 120 8.94 7.02 13.49
N LEU A 121 10.10 6.53 13.06
CA LEU A 121 10.53 5.16 13.28
C LEU A 121 11.29 5.07 14.61
N GLU A 122 10.56 5.03 15.71
CA GLU A 122 11.16 4.58 16.97
C GLU A 122 11.65 3.13 16.81
N ARG A 123 12.87 2.85 17.34
CA ARG A 123 13.46 1.49 17.32
C ARG A 123 13.60 0.90 15.91
N GLY A 124 13.93 1.75 14.91
CA GLY A 124 13.97 1.36 13.49
C GLY A 124 14.91 0.19 13.16
N SER A 125 15.99 -0.03 13.94
CA SER A 125 16.93 -1.14 13.78
C SER A 125 16.43 -2.47 14.38
N GLU A 126 15.41 -2.45 15.23
CA GLU A 126 14.89 -3.67 15.84
C GLU A 126 14.10 -4.53 14.83
N PRO A 127 14.16 -5.86 14.97
CA PRO A 127 13.36 -6.74 14.12
C PRO A 127 11.86 -6.48 14.27
N VAL A 128 11.15 -6.47 13.14
CA VAL A 128 9.69 -6.38 13.13
C VAL A 128 9.05 -7.73 13.44
N THR A 129 8.00 -7.71 14.25
CA THR A 129 7.19 -8.90 14.52
C THR A 129 6.08 -9.06 13.48
N ARG A 130 5.51 -10.26 13.39
CA ARG A 130 4.36 -10.55 12.52
C ARG A 130 3.15 -9.68 12.85
N LEU A 131 2.88 -9.43 14.13
CA LEU A 131 1.76 -8.57 14.54
C LEU A 131 1.99 -7.12 14.11
N GLU A 132 3.18 -6.58 14.31
CA GLU A 132 3.49 -5.22 13.90
C GLU A 132 3.39 -5.02 12.39
N ALA A 133 3.88 -5.97 11.60
CA ALA A 133 3.70 -5.93 10.15
C ALA A 133 2.23 -6.09 9.73
N ALA A 134 1.45 -6.94 10.43
CA ALA A 134 0.02 -7.06 10.19
C ALA A 134 -0.74 -5.76 10.49
N GLN A 135 -0.36 -5.04 11.55
CA GLN A 135 -0.92 -3.71 11.86
C GLN A 135 -0.65 -2.70 10.74
N MET A 136 0.56 -2.70 10.17
CA MET A 136 0.90 -1.83 9.03
C MET A 136 0.10 -2.19 7.77
N LEU A 137 -0.31 -3.44 7.62
CA LEU A 137 -1.04 -3.94 6.44
C LEU A 137 -2.56 -3.75 6.52
N LEU A 138 -3.12 -3.34 7.65
CA LEU A 138 -4.56 -3.17 7.82
C LEU A 138 -5.23 -2.31 6.73
N PRO A 139 -4.65 -1.19 6.29
CA PRO A 139 -5.26 -0.38 5.23
C PRO A 139 -5.30 -1.06 3.85
N LEU A 140 -4.50 -2.11 3.64
CA LEU A 140 -4.48 -2.92 2.42
C LEU A 140 -5.43 -4.12 2.50
N ALA A 141 -5.92 -4.46 3.70
CA ALA A 141 -6.78 -5.62 3.90
C ALA A 141 -8.20 -5.38 3.36
N ASP A 142 -8.76 -6.39 2.72
CA ASP A 142 -10.19 -6.46 2.45
C ASP A 142 -10.92 -6.79 3.75
N ASP A 143 -11.69 -5.85 4.26
CA ASP A 143 -12.46 -5.97 5.52
C ASP A 143 -13.74 -6.79 5.37
N GLN A 144 -14.16 -7.09 4.13
CA GLN A 144 -15.33 -7.93 3.85
C GLN A 144 -15.01 -9.43 3.98
N LEU A 145 -13.72 -9.79 3.97
CA LEU A 145 -13.35 -11.20 4.14
C LEU A 145 -13.61 -11.66 5.59
N PRO A 146 -14.21 -12.85 5.80
CA PRO A 146 -14.45 -13.38 7.12
C PRO A 146 -13.11 -13.64 7.83
N ALA A 147 -12.91 -12.99 8.97
CA ALA A 147 -11.69 -13.14 9.76
C ALA A 147 -11.74 -14.45 10.55
N PRO A 148 -10.74 -15.35 10.40
CA PRO A 148 -10.71 -16.62 11.10
C PRO A 148 -10.49 -16.45 12.61
N GLU A 149 -10.91 -17.43 13.39
CA GLU A 149 -10.43 -17.60 14.74
C GLU A 149 -8.99 -18.12 14.72
N LEU A 150 -8.12 -17.50 15.50
CA LEU A 150 -6.72 -17.91 15.65
C LEU A 150 -6.52 -18.51 17.05
N THR A 151 -5.67 -19.54 17.14
CA THR A 151 -5.50 -20.29 18.40
C THR A 151 -4.57 -19.59 19.41
N ASP A 152 -3.78 -18.62 18.94
CA ASP A 152 -2.71 -18.01 19.73
C ASP A 152 -2.83 -16.48 19.87
N THR A 153 -3.85 -15.87 19.27
CA THR A 153 -4.09 -14.43 19.39
C THR A 153 -5.53 -14.05 19.01
N ALA A 154 -6.09 -13.07 19.69
CA ALA A 154 -7.36 -12.43 19.35
C ALA A 154 -7.19 -11.07 18.64
N GLU A 155 -5.96 -10.67 18.37
CA GLU A 155 -5.66 -9.38 17.75
C GLU A 155 -6.31 -9.24 16.36
N GLU A 156 -7.08 -8.18 16.17
CA GLU A 156 -7.82 -7.94 14.92
C GLU A 156 -6.87 -7.85 13.72
N ALA A 157 -5.70 -7.20 13.87
CA ALA A 157 -4.73 -7.11 12.80
C ALA A 157 -4.21 -8.48 12.33
N ALA A 158 -3.98 -9.41 13.27
CA ALA A 158 -3.57 -10.77 12.95
C ALA A 158 -4.68 -11.53 12.22
N ARG A 159 -5.93 -11.42 12.69
CA ARG A 159 -7.10 -12.07 12.08
C ARG A 159 -7.37 -11.53 10.68
N ARG A 160 -7.30 -10.21 10.47
CA ARG A 160 -7.44 -9.58 9.15
C ARG A 160 -6.31 -9.96 8.20
N ALA A 161 -5.06 -9.97 8.68
CA ALA A 161 -3.93 -10.40 7.87
C ALA A 161 -4.03 -11.87 7.48
N ALA A 162 -4.56 -12.73 8.34
CA ALA A 162 -4.84 -14.13 8.02
C ALA A 162 -5.97 -14.30 7.00
N ALA A 163 -7.10 -13.56 7.14
CA ALA A 163 -8.20 -13.55 6.18
C ALA A 163 -7.73 -13.18 4.77
N ASN A 164 -6.86 -12.18 4.69
CA ASN A 164 -6.26 -11.69 3.44
C ASN A 164 -5.07 -12.54 2.95
N ARG A 165 -4.71 -13.59 3.67
CA ARG A 165 -3.58 -14.48 3.36
C ARG A 165 -2.22 -13.77 3.25
N PHE A 166 -2.05 -12.63 3.92
CA PHE A 166 -0.78 -11.92 3.95
C PHE A 166 0.31 -12.77 4.62
N PHE A 167 -0.08 -13.58 5.62
CA PHE A 167 0.83 -14.47 6.33
C PHE A 167 0.35 -15.92 6.25
N PRO A 168 1.25 -16.89 6.03
CA PRO A 168 0.93 -18.30 6.19
C PRO A 168 0.67 -18.60 7.67
N LEU A 169 -0.36 -19.41 7.94
CA LEU A 169 -0.64 -19.92 9.27
C LEU A 169 0.01 -21.30 9.45
N GLU A 170 0.55 -21.53 10.64
CA GLU A 170 1.08 -22.84 11.02
C GLU A 170 0.10 -23.51 12.01
N LYS A 171 -0.64 -24.51 11.54
CA LYS A 171 -1.67 -25.22 12.34
C LYS A 171 -2.69 -24.30 13.00
N GLY A 172 -3.07 -23.22 12.31
CA GLY A 172 -4.01 -22.21 12.82
C GLY A 172 -3.39 -21.15 13.73
N CYS A 173 -2.07 -21.19 13.97
CA CYS A 173 -1.34 -20.19 14.75
C CYS A 173 -0.82 -19.07 13.83
N PHE A 174 -0.95 -17.84 14.29
CA PHE A 174 -0.38 -16.65 13.63
C PHE A 174 1.05 -16.35 14.07
N ALA A 175 1.42 -16.74 15.27
CA ALA A 175 2.68 -16.44 15.95
C ALA A 175 2.99 -14.93 16.03
N PRO A 176 2.14 -14.12 16.72
CA PRO A 176 2.18 -12.65 16.65
C PRO A 176 3.50 -12.03 17.10
N ARG A 177 4.22 -12.67 18.02
CA ARG A 177 5.49 -12.18 18.58
C ARG A 177 6.72 -12.66 17.80
N ARG A 178 6.55 -13.58 16.85
CA ARG A 178 7.65 -14.06 16.03
C ARG A 178 8.11 -12.96 15.06
N THR A 179 9.42 -12.77 14.95
CA THR A 179 10.01 -11.87 13.97
C THR A 179 9.86 -12.42 12.55
N ILE A 180 9.84 -11.55 11.56
CA ILE A 180 9.69 -11.91 10.15
C ILE A 180 11.06 -11.99 9.50
N SER A 181 11.36 -13.07 8.78
CA SER A 181 12.55 -13.16 7.93
C SER A 181 12.34 -12.47 6.59
N ARG A 182 13.43 -12.20 5.86
CA ARG A 182 13.37 -11.55 4.54
C ARG A 182 12.58 -12.38 3.53
N GLN A 183 12.74 -13.70 3.50
CA GLN A 183 11.94 -14.54 2.60
C GLN A 183 10.45 -14.56 2.96
N GLU A 184 10.08 -14.46 4.23
CA GLU A 184 8.70 -14.30 4.65
C GLU A 184 8.17 -12.91 4.26
N MET A 185 8.96 -11.85 4.45
CA MET A 185 8.56 -10.48 4.09
C MET A 185 8.34 -10.35 2.57
N ALA A 186 9.13 -11.04 1.75
CA ALA A 186 8.89 -11.12 0.31
C ALA A 186 7.50 -11.71 0.00
N THR A 187 7.11 -12.76 0.72
CA THR A 187 5.76 -13.34 0.57
C THR A 187 4.68 -12.36 1.01
N VAL A 188 4.86 -11.71 2.15
CA VAL A 188 3.93 -10.68 2.66
C VAL A 188 3.76 -9.56 1.64
N ALA A 189 4.85 -9.02 1.10
CA ALA A 189 4.82 -7.96 0.09
C ALA A 189 4.04 -8.38 -1.17
N MET A 190 4.29 -9.59 -1.67
CA MET A 190 3.62 -10.13 -2.85
C MET A 190 2.13 -10.42 -2.64
N GLN A 191 1.73 -10.83 -1.45
CA GLN A 191 0.32 -11.04 -1.11
C GLN A 191 -0.41 -9.70 -0.92
N ALA A 192 0.26 -8.72 -0.32
CA ALA A 192 -0.33 -7.42 -0.01
C ALA A 192 -0.47 -6.51 -1.23
N CYS A 193 0.35 -6.68 -2.28
CA CYS A 193 0.27 -5.84 -3.48
C CYS A 193 -0.99 -6.10 -4.34
N GLY A 194 -1.75 -7.17 -4.08
CA GLY A 194 -3.05 -7.43 -4.68
C GLY A 194 -3.05 -7.75 -6.19
N VAL A 195 -1.89 -7.93 -6.80
CA VAL A 195 -1.75 -8.07 -8.25
C VAL A 195 -1.75 -9.52 -8.69
N ASN A 196 -2.46 -9.78 -9.79
CA ASN A 196 -2.35 -11.05 -10.50
C ASN A 196 -1.06 -11.07 -11.35
N TYR A 197 0.01 -11.59 -10.77
CA TYR A 197 1.36 -11.60 -11.32
C TYR A 197 1.71 -12.86 -12.12
N ARG A 198 0.74 -13.49 -12.79
CA ARG A 198 0.96 -14.72 -13.57
C ARG A 198 2.08 -14.59 -14.59
N ASN A 199 2.28 -13.39 -15.14
CA ASN A 199 3.29 -13.09 -16.14
C ASN A 199 4.59 -12.52 -15.56
N ALA A 200 4.71 -12.35 -14.23
CA ALA A 200 5.94 -11.86 -13.62
C ALA A 200 6.98 -12.99 -13.54
N SER A 201 8.25 -12.64 -13.70
CA SER A 201 9.34 -13.60 -13.53
C SER A 201 9.28 -14.24 -12.14
N SER A 202 9.38 -15.56 -12.11
CA SER A 202 9.52 -16.34 -10.87
C SER A 202 10.94 -16.86 -10.68
N THR A 203 11.84 -16.47 -11.57
CA THR A 203 13.25 -16.88 -11.52
C THR A 203 14.00 -15.87 -10.66
N MET A 204 14.68 -16.34 -9.62
CA MET A 204 15.54 -15.51 -8.79
C MET A 204 16.60 -14.84 -9.67
N PRO A 205 16.87 -13.54 -9.49
CA PRO A 205 18.05 -12.92 -10.07
C PRO A 205 19.30 -13.62 -9.52
N VAL A 206 20.42 -13.43 -10.18
CA VAL A 206 21.70 -13.97 -9.72
C VAL A 206 22.00 -13.41 -8.33
N CYS A 207 21.90 -14.26 -7.32
CA CYS A 207 22.31 -13.94 -5.95
C CYS A 207 23.17 -15.08 -5.41
N THR A 208 24.09 -14.72 -4.51
CA THR A 208 25.17 -15.62 -4.07
C THR A 208 24.72 -16.69 -3.07
N ASP A 209 23.50 -16.56 -2.56
CA ASP A 209 22.90 -17.43 -1.53
C ASP A 209 21.50 -17.95 -1.92
N VAL A 210 21.25 -18.11 -3.23
CA VAL A 210 19.94 -18.56 -3.76
C VAL A 210 19.54 -19.95 -3.21
N ASP A 211 20.48 -20.80 -2.95
CA ASP A 211 20.32 -22.15 -2.38
C ASP A 211 19.82 -22.15 -0.93
N ARG A 212 19.96 -21.02 -0.22
CA ARG A 212 19.45 -20.83 1.14
C ARG A 212 17.99 -20.38 1.17
N VAL A 213 17.42 -19.94 0.06
CA VAL A 213 16.00 -19.58 -0.02
C VAL A 213 15.15 -20.84 0.01
N ALA A 214 14.31 -21.00 1.01
CA ALA A 214 13.46 -22.19 1.12
C ALA A 214 12.48 -22.25 -0.07
N ASN A 215 12.23 -23.45 -0.59
CA ASN A 215 11.48 -23.69 -1.83
C ASN A 215 10.10 -23.02 -1.87
N ASN A 216 9.40 -22.98 -0.74
CA ASN A 216 8.09 -22.37 -0.62
C ASN A 216 8.11 -20.82 -0.70
N TYR A 217 9.29 -20.19 -0.57
CA TYR A 217 9.47 -18.74 -0.65
C TYR A 217 10.11 -18.27 -1.96
N GLY A 218 10.78 -19.16 -2.69
CA GLY A 218 11.61 -18.81 -3.85
C GLY A 218 10.87 -17.96 -4.89
N THR A 219 9.66 -18.36 -5.28
CA THR A 219 8.85 -17.63 -6.26
C THR A 219 8.51 -16.21 -5.80
N ASN A 220 8.11 -16.05 -4.53
CA ASN A 220 7.76 -14.74 -4.00
C ASN A 220 8.99 -13.86 -3.77
N ALA A 221 10.12 -14.43 -3.36
CA ALA A 221 11.39 -13.73 -3.27
C ALA A 221 11.83 -13.17 -4.63
N ALA A 222 11.79 -14.01 -5.69
CA ALA A 222 12.09 -13.60 -7.04
C ALA A 222 11.19 -12.44 -7.52
N ARG A 223 9.89 -12.54 -7.30
CA ARG A 223 8.93 -11.51 -7.68
C ARG A 223 9.08 -10.23 -6.88
N ALA A 224 9.30 -10.30 -5.58
CA ALA A 224 9.54 -9.12 -4.74
C ALA A 224 10.77 -8.34 -5.20
N LEU A 225 11.82 -9.02 -5.66
CA LEU A 225 12.99 -8.41 -6.29
C LEU A 225 12.65 -7.83 -7.68
N TYR A 226 11.90 -8.57 -8.50
CA TYR A 226 11.49 -8.12 -9.83
C TYR A 226 10.65 -6.85 -9.80
N PHE A 227 9.70 -6.74 -8.87
CA PHE A 227 8.87 -5.54 -8.66
C PHE A 227 9.59 -4.43 -7.89
N GLY A 228 10.81 -4.66 -7.42
CA GLY A 228 11.58 -3.68 -6.67
C GLY A 228 11.07 -3.44 -5.25
N PHE A 229 10.20 -4.30 -4.72
CA PHE A 229 9.76 -4.21 -3.31
C PHE A 229 10.92 -4.49 -2.37
N MET A 230 11.79 -5.42 -2.74
CA MET A 230 13.02 -5.74 -2.02
C MET A 230 14.23 -5.61 -2.94
N GLN A 231 15.41 -5.55 -2.33
CA GLN A 231 16.69 -5.48 -3.04
C GLN A 231 17.66 -6.50 -2.44
N LEU A 232 18.65 -6.90 -3.23
CA LEU A 232 19.77 -7.66 -2.72
C LEU A 232 20.64 -6.77 -1.83
N GLU A 233 21.34 -7.38 -0.89
CA GLU A 233 22.35 -6.70 -0.09
C GLU A 233 23.51 -6.23 -0.99
N ALA A 234 24.34 -5.32 -0.51
CA ALA A 234 25.45 -4.75 -1.28
C ALA A 234 26.46 -5.80 -1.77
N ASP A 235 26.53 -6.94 -1.10
CA ASP A 235 27.39 -8.08 -1.47
C ASP A 235 26.70 -9.10 -2.39
N GLY A 236 25.52 -8.78 -2.89
CA GLY A 236 24.75 -9.61 -3.81
C GLY A 236 23.96 -10.75 -3.16
N ARG A 237 23.83 -10.79 -1.83
CA ARG A 237 23.02 -11.78 -1.12
C ARG A 237 21.57 -11.32 -1.00
N PHE A 238 20.65 -12.28 -0.97
CA PHE A 238 19.28 -12.06 -0.56
C PHE A 238 19.11 -12.12 0.96
N ASP A 239 19.91 -12.94 1.64
CA ASP A 239 19.94 -13.19 3.09
C ASP A 239 18.57 -13.64 3.65
N PRO A 240 18.02 -14.78 3.18
CA PRO A 240 16.60 -15.16 3.31
C PRO A 240 16.12 -15.31 4.75
N GLU A 241 17.00 -15.75 5.66
CA GLU A 241 16.64 -16.02 7.05
C GLU A 241 16.87 -14.83 7.98
N ARG A 242 17.54 -13.78 7.50
CA ARG A 242 17.79 -12.58 8.30
C ARG A 242 16.46 -11.94 8.72
N PRO A 243 16.29 -11.62 10.02
CA PRO A 243 15.14 -10.85 10.45
C PRO A 243 15.09 -9.47 9.78
N VAL A 244 13.92 -9.06 9.34
CA VAL A 244 13.68 -7.73 8.77
C VAL A 244 13.58 -6.71 9.89
N SER A 245 14.31 -5.60 9.79
CA SER A 245 14.17 -4.49 10.73
C SER A 245 12.88 -3.69 10.48
N ARG A 246 12.41 -2.95 11.49
CA ARG A 246 11.24 -2.06 11.34
C ARG A 246 11.44 -1.05 10.22
N LYS A 247 12.64 -0.46 10.11
CA LYS A 247 12.97 0.48 9.03
C LYS A 247 12.86 -0.19 7.66
N GLU A 248 13.45 -1.36 7.50
CA GLU A 248 13.38 -2.12 6.25
C GLU A 248 11.94 -2.53 5.91
N ALA A 249 11.15 -2.98 6.89
CA ALA A 249 9.74 -3.31 6.69
C ALA A 249 8.93 -2.10 6.20
N VAL A 250 9.16 -0.93 6.78
CA VAL A 250 8.51 0.33 6.36
C VAL A 250 8.89 0.69 4.93
N GLU A 251 10.16 0.58 4.55
CA GLU A 251 10.61 0.86 3.18
C GLU A 251 10.01 -0.12 2.15
N ILE A 252 9.89 -1.40 2.51
CA ILE A 252 9.25 -2.42 1.67
C ILE A 252 7.75 -2.12 1.53
N LEU A 253 7.05 -1.90 2.63
CA LEU A 253 5.60 -1.67 2.63
C LEU A 253 5.20 -0.34 1.98
N ASP A 254 6.06 0.67 2.01
CA ASP A 254 5.85 1.92 1.29
C ASP A 254 5.82 1.68 -0.24
N ARG A 255 6.76 0.89 -0.76
CA ARG A 255 6.78 0.49 -2.18
C ARG A 255 5.56 -0.36 -2.56
N VAL A 256 5.15 -1.26 -1.65
CA VAL A 256 3.93 -2.08 -1.83
C VAL A 256 2.69 -1.20 -1.85
N ALA A 257 2.58 -0.23 -0.95
CA ALA A 257 1.46 0.69 -0.88
C ALA A 257 1.37 1.58 -2.14
N ASP A 258 2.52 2.10 -2.61
CA ASP A 258 2.58 2.84 -3.87
C ASP A 258 2.10 1.99 -5.05
N PHE A 259 2.52 0.74 -5.11
CA PHE A 259 2.15 -0.20 -6.16
C PHE A 259 0.66 -0.59 -6.10
N ALA A 260 0.12 -0.77 -4.89
CA ALA A 260 -1.29 -1.06 -4.66
C ALA A 260 -2.23 0.14 -4.87
N GLY A 261 -1.67 1.34 -5.10
CA GLY A 261 -2.45 2.55 -5.33
C GLY A 261 -2.97 3.24 -4.07
N LEU A 262 -2.31 3.01 -2.93
CA LEU A 262 -2.59 3.71 -1.66
C LEU A 262 -1.94 5.07 -1.62
#